data_47dceea9e971a00ad8dc4b26d4f9be97
#
_entry.id   47dceea9e971a00ad8dc4b26d4f9be97
#
_cell.length_a   1.000
_cell.length_b   1.000
_cell.length_c   1.000
_cell.angle_alpha   90.00
_cell.angle_beta   90.00
_cell.angle_gamma   90.00
#
_symmetry.space_group_name_H-M   'P 1'
#
loop_
_entity.id
_entity.type
_entity.pdbx_description
1 polymer ?
#
loop_
_entity_poly.entity_id
_entity_poly.type
_entity_poly.pdbx_seq_one_letter_code
_entity_poly.pdbx_strand_id
1 'polypeptide(L)' 'MKIIKMIVEVDKKETITTRDDDLELIEADFNDLMYHKYIFKSNWVKRVTEHSNYDGTRTIKFTLDNGCKYTFIVKD' A
#
# COMPACT_ATOMS: atom_id res chain seq x y z
N MET A 1 -6.35 1.20 12.90
CA MET A 1 -5.60 0.44 11.90
C MET A 1 -4.11 0.71 12.06
N LYS A 2 -3.31 -0.32 12.02
CA LYS A 2 -1.87 -0.22 12.20
C LYS A 2 -1.18 -0.81 10.96
N ILE A 3 -0.40 0.00 10.26
CA ILE A 3 0.34 -0.48 9.09
C ILE A 3 1.65 -1.10 9.56
N ILE A 4 1.88 -2.36 9.20
CA ILE A 4 3.04 -3.13 9.65
C ILE A 4 4.19 -3.03 8.66
N LYS A 5 3.91 -3.12 7.37
CA LYS A 5 4.94 -2.99 6.35
C LYS A 5 4.35 -2.57 5.00
N MET A 6 5.23 -2.06 4.16
CA MET A 6 4.92 -1.66 2.81
C MET A 6 5.87 -2.38 1.86
N ILE A 7 5.33 -2.94 0.78
CA ILE A 7 6.11 -3.58 -0.27
C ILE A 7 5.85 -2.80 -1.56
N VAL A 8 6.89 -2.24 -2.14
CA VAL A 8 6.81 -1.48 -3.39
C VAL A 8 7.45 -2.29 -4.50
N GLU A 9 6.71 -2.57 -5.56
CA GLU A 9 7.21 -3.28 -6.72
C GLU A 9 7.33 -2.34 -7.91
N VAL A 10 8.55 -2.20 -8.45
CA VAL A 10 8.85 -1.41 -9.64
C VAL A 10 9.69 -2.30 -10.56
N ASP A 11 9.23 -2.52 -11.80
CA ASP A 11 9.93 -3.36 -12.78
C ASP A 11 10.32 -4.73 -12.21
N LYS A 12 9.38 -5.38 -11.53
CA LYS A 12 9.53 -6.70 -10.93
C LYS A 12 10.54 -6.76 -9.77
N LYS A 13 11.02 -5.63 -9.30
CA LYS A 13 11.87 -5.53 -8.12
C LYS A 13 11.07 -5.03 -6.94
N GLU A 14 11.16 -5.73 -5.83
CA GLU A 14 10.43 -5.39 -4.62
C GLU A 14 11.34 -4.72 -3.60
N THR A 15 10.84 -3.67 -2.99
CA THR A 15 11.48 -3.01 -1.85
C THR A 15 10.52 -3.13 -0.67
N ILE A 16 11.01 -3.67 0.45
CA ILE A 16 10.19 -3.87 1.65
C ILE A 16 10.63 -2.87 2.71
N THR A 17 9.66 -2.10 3.22
CA THR A 17 9.86 -1.17 4.33
C THR A 17 8.98 -1.61 5.48
N THR A 18 9.56 -1.93 6.62
CA THR A 18 8.80 -2.32 7.81
C THR A 18 8.44 -1.10 8.63
N ARG A 19 7.48 -1.28 9.55
CA ARG A 19 7.05 -0.24 10.48
C ARG A 19 8.22 0.31 11.30
N ASP A 20 9.16 -0.55 11.68
CA ASP A 20 10.31 -0.15 12.48
C ASP A 20 11.37 0.60 11.68
N ASP A 21 11.40 0.41 10.37
CA ASP A 21 12.37 1.07 9.49
C ASP A 21 11.99 2.52 9.21
N ASP A 22 10.75 2.75 8.77
CA ASP A 22 10.30 4.09 8.39
C ASP A 22 8.77 4.16 8.39
N LEU A 23 8.20 4.28 9.57
CA LEU A 23 6.74 4.39 9.71
C LEU A 23 6.18 5.62 9.02
N GLU A 24 6.92 6.73 9.09
CA GLU A 24 6.47 7.99 8.51
C GLU A 24 6.28 7.88 7.01
N LEU A 25 7.24 7.24 6.32
CA LEU A 25 7.15 7.00 4.88
C LEU A 25 5.97 6.10 4.55
N ILE A 26 5.80 5.01 5.29
CA ILE A 26 4.71 4.06 5.06
C ILE A 26 3.36 4.74 5.20
N GLU A 27 3.16 5.53 6.25
CA GLU A 27 1.90 6.22 6.48
C GLU A 27 1.65 7.31 5.44
N ALA A 28 2.69 8.05 5.06
CA ALA A 28 2.57 9.09 4.03
C ALA A 28 2.16 8.49 2.69
N ASP A 29 2.80 7.41 2.28
CA ASP A 29 2.48 6.74 1.01
C ASP A 29 1.08 6.14 1.03
N PHE A 30 0.68 5.51 2.13
CA PHE A 30 -0.65 4.95 2.27
C PHE A 30 -1.72 6.03 2.16
N ASN A 31 -1.56 7.12 2.88
CA ASN A 31 -2.52 8.21 2.87
C ASN A 31 -2.61 8.89 1.50
N ASP A 32 -1.48 9.04 0.83
CA ASP A 32 -1.43 9.63 -0.51
C ASP A 32 -2.18 8.76 -1.53
N LEU A 33 -1.96 7.45 -1.50
CA LEU A 33 -2.66 6.51 -2.38
C LEU A 33 -4.16 6.51 -2.11
N MET A 34 -4.56 6.50 -0.85
CA MET A 34 -5.97 6.55 -0.46
C MET A 34 -6.63 7.86 -0.93
N TYR A 35 -5.91 8.98 -0.78
CA TYR A 35 -6.39 10.28 -1.24
C TYR A 35 -6.64 10.28 -2.74
N HIS A 36 -5.68 9.79 -3.52
CA HIS A 36 -5.81 9.75 -4.98
C HIS A 36 -6.91 8.81 -5.45
N LYS A 37 -7.14 7.72 -4.72
CA LYS A 37 -8.18 6.76 -5.11
C LYS A 37 -9.58 7.25 -4.76
N TYR A 38 -9.79 7.78 -3.56
CA TYR A 38 -11.13 7.97 -3.02
C TYR A 38 -11.57 9.43 -2.92
N ILE A 39 -10.64 10.38 -2.85
CA ILE A 39 -10.96 11.80 -2.68
C ILE A 39 -10.71 12.58 -3.97
N PHE A 40 -9.47 12.59 -4.43
CA PHE A 40 -9.13 13.28 -5.67
C PHE A 40 -9.60 12.53 -6.90
N LYS A 41 -9.66 11.20 -6.80
CA LYS A 41 -10.13 10.31 -7.88
C LYS A 41 -9.36 10.50 -9.18
N SER A 42 -8.03 10.61 -9.08
CA SER A 42 -7.16 10.70 -10.24
C SER A 42 -7.02 9.32 -10.90
N ASN A 43 -6.48 9.29 -12.12
CA ASN A 43 -6.22 8.04 -12.82
C ASN A 43 -4.94 7.33 -12.34
N TRP A 44 -4.23 7.92 -11.39
CA TRP A 44 -2.96 7.37 -10.91
C TRP A 44 -3.14 6.01 -10.25
N VAL A 45 -4.12 5.85 -9.37
CA VAL A 45 -4.40 4.57 -8.74
C VAL A 45 -5.47 3.85 -9.57
N LYS A 46 -5.03 2.81 -10.28
CA LYS A 46 -5.89 2.07 -11.20
C LYS A 46 -6.80 1.08 -10.47
N ARG A 47 -6.29 0.43 -9.42
CA ARG A 47 -7.03 -0.61 -8.72
C ARG A 47 -6.57 -0.71 -7.26
N VAL A 48 -7.52 -0.99 -6.38
CA VAL A 48 -7.24 -1.32 -4.99
C VAL A 48 -7.89 -2.66 -4.70
N THR A 49 -7.13 -3.60 -4.18
CA THR A 49 -7.66 -4.90 -3.73
C THR A 49 -7.36 -5.08 -2.25
N GLU A 50 -8.22 -5.81 -1.57
CA GLU A 50 -8.09 -6.06 -0.15
C GLU A 50 -8.30 -7.54 0.11
N HIS A 51 -7.48 -8.12 0.98
CA HIS A 51 -7.51 -9.54 1.27
C HIS A 51 -7.23 -9.77 2.76
N SER A 52 -8.09 -10.57 3.41
CA SER A 52 -7.89 -10.94 4.81
C SER A 52 -6.96 -12.12 4.91
N ASN A 53 -5.98 -12.03 5.79
CA ASN A 53 -4.99 -13.08 6.02
C ASN A 53 -5.37 -13.91 7.25
N TYR A 54 -4.81 -15.12 7.35
CA TYR A 54 -5.12 -16.03 8.44
C TYR A 54 -4.58 -15.56 9.80
N ASP A 55 -3.58 -14.68 9.80
CA ASP A 55 -2.92 -14.22 11.03
C ASP A 55 -3.59 -12.98 11.65
N GLY A 56 -4.76 -12.60 11.15
CA GLY A 56 -5.46 -11.43 11.66
C GLY A 56 -5.05 -10.12 11.00
N THR A 57 -4.14 -10.17 10.02
CA THR A 57 -3.78 -8.99 9.24
C THR A 57 -4.59 -8.95 7.96
N ARG A 58 -4.50 -7.80 7.25
CA ARG A 58 -5.10 -7.64 5.93
C ARG A 58 -4.02 -7.16 4.96
N THR A 59 -4.14 -7.56 3.71
CA THR A 59 -3.29 -7.08 2.64
C THR A 59 -4.08 -6.09 1.79
N ILE A 60 -3.60 -4.86 1.69
CA ILE A 60 -4.22 -3.84 0.83
C ILE A 60 -3.24 -3.53 -0.28
N LYS A 61 -3.64 -3.78 -1.52
CA LYS A 61 -2.75 -3.64 -2.67
C LYS A 61 -3.27 -2.59 -3.63
N PHE A 62 -2.41 -1.64 -3.95
CA PHE A 62 -2.68 -0.57 -4.91
C PHE A 62 -1.90 -0.86 -6.20
N THR A 63 -2.60 -0.87 -7.33
CA THR A 63 -1.97 -0.98 -8.64
C THR A 63 -2.05 0.38 -9.32
N LEU A 64 -0.89 0.91 -9.73
CA LEU A 64 -0.80 2.23 -10.34
C LEU A 64 -0.88 2.13 -11.87
N ASP A 65 -1.16 3.25 -12.52
CA ASP A 65 -1.33 3.31 -13.97
C ASP A 65 -0.03 3.02 -14.73
N ASN A 66 1.12 3.24 -14.10
CA ASN A 66 2.43 2.94 -14.70
C ASN A 66 2.89 1.50 -14.44
N GLY A 67 2.06 0.66 -13.83
CA GLY A 67 2.37 -0.74 -13.54
C GLY A 67 3.04 -0.97 -12.18
N CYS A 68 3.41 0.07 -11.46
CA CYS A 68 3.95 -0.09 -10.11
C CYS A 68 2.88 -0.58 -9.15
N LYS A 69 3.29 -1.31 -8.12
CA LYS A 69 2.37 -1.86 -7.13
C LYS A 69 2.85 -1.53 -5.72
N TYR A 70 1.91 -1.10 -4.88
CA TYR A 70 2.15 -0.84 -3.46
C TYR A 70 1.30 -1.80 -2.66
N THR A 71 1.91 -2.60 -1.82
CA THR A 71 1.21 -3.55 -0.96
C THR A 71 1.45 -3.17 0.49
N PHE A 72 0.37 -3.05 1.26
CA PHE A 72 0.43 -2.72 2.68
C PHE A 72 -0.13 -3.87 3.48
N ILE A 73 0.61 -4.30 4.50
CA ILE A 73 0.12 -5.27 5.47
C ILE A 73 -0.33 -4.47 6.69
N VAL A 74 -1.60 -4.60 7.04
CA VAL A 74 -2.20 -3.82 8.12
C VAL A 74 -2.83 -4.74 9.17
N LYS A 75 -2.89 -4.24 10.40
CA LYS A 75 -3.52 -4.92 11.52
C LYS A 75 -4.53 -3.97 12.16
N ASP A 76 -5.73 -4.44 12.39
CA ASP A 76 -6.79 -3.66 13.04
C ASP A 76 -6.64 -3.54 14.55
#